data_5ac4e99a1c4ae887e747ea24e0935e11
#
_entry.id   5ac4e99a1c4ae887e747ea24e0935e11
#
_cell.length_a   1.000
_cell.length_b   1.000
_cell.length_c   1.000
_cell.angle_alpha   90.00
_cell.angle_beta   90.00
_cell.angle_gamma   90.00
#
_symmetry.space_group_name_H-M   'P 1'
#
loop_
_entity.id
_entity.type
_entity.pdbx_description
1 polymer ?
#
loop_
_entity_poly.entity_id
_entity_poly.type
_entity_poly.pdbx_seq_one_letter_code
_entity_poly.pdbx_strand_id
1 'polypeptide(L)'
;MEKKGLLFSTKSEAFNRVFKFCISVFFVVGFTLLITLFLPKVDIIEESVDIGLFALIPAVFLIGYIFITKRILEALILATLMCFIFSDRTNFLTAFNEGLTSVMMDEDTAWLIVVCGLMGSIIKLIEKTGGSFAFGDFVARHSKSRKGSLLWTYLLGIIIFIDDYLNSLTVGSCMAPITDKHKVSREELTYIVDSTAAPVCVLIPISTWAVFASRLFVTNGVTTESEALKYFIKTIPYNFYAWAALIIVLLLILRVIPPLGRMKVATERVENGGPLAPAGSEKIDIRGNSKNAEPQTHGKMIDFALPIACLILSTILCDVDMQKGVIITLGFMFVLYVSRGLISASDFADCCVEGIKNMLLPLIMMVLAFLFSYASNRIQFTKTIIDTVFPFMQNIPQLMPLFIFIILGITEFITGTNWGLYIIALPIVIPLSAAIGANTLLCISAVLSAGVFGSHICFYSDATIISSSACGCDNFEHGLSQMPYGFIGAAFSMVMFTIAGFVM
;
A
#
# COMPACT_ATOMS: atom_id res chain seq x y z
N MET A 1 11.11 -43.53 -11.39
CA MET A 1 9.68 -43.60 -11.06
C MET A 1 9.22 -42.49 -10.11
N GLU A 2 10.05 -41.98 -9.22
CA GLU A 2 9.70 -40.92 -8.27
C GLU A 2 9.34 -39.53 -8.90
N LYS A 3 10.03 -39.11 -9.96
CA LYS A 3 9.72 -37.83 -10.66
C LYS A 3 8.34 -37.78 -11.34
N LYS A 4 7.78 -38.94 -11.76
CA LYS A 4 6.43 -38.98 -12.32
C LYS A 4 5.34 -38.92 -11.25
N GLY A 5 5.57 -39.45 -10.05
CA GLY A 5 4.65 -39.37 -8.92
C GLY A 5 4.50 -37.95 -8.38
N LEU A 6 5.59 -37.19 -8.30
CA LEU A 6 5.57 -35.78 -7.86
C LEU A 6 4.80 -34.86 -8.85
N LEU A 7 4.96 -35.09 -10.14
CA LEU A 7 4.26 -34.33 -11.20
C LEU A 7 2.75 -34.61 -11.26
N PHE A 8 2.31 -35.81 -10.90
CA PHE A 8 0.88 -36.16 -10.82
C PHE A 8 0.22 -35.60 -9.57
N SER A 9 0.93 -35.60 -8.42
CA SER A 9 0.48 -34.98 -7.18
C SER A 9 0.26 -33.47 -7.33
N THR A 10 1.23 -32.76 -7.91
CA THR A 10 1.12 -31.30 -8.15
C THR A 10 0.01 -30.93 -9.15
N LYS A 11 -0.22 -31.76 -10.20
CA LYS A 11 -1.33 -31.56 -11.13
C LYS A 11 -2.70 -31.79 -10.49
N SER A 12 -2.84 -32.80 -9.65
CA SER A 12 -4.08 -33.08 -8.92
C SER A 12 -4.40 -31.97 -7.90
N GLU A 13 -3.40 -31.47 -7.19
CA GLU A 13 -3.57 -30.35 -6.26
C GLU A 13 -3.92 -29.03 -7.00
N ALA A 14 -3.28 -28.75 -8.12
CA ALA A 14 -3.60 -27.60 -8.96
C ALA A 14 -5.03 -27.70 -9.51
N PHE A 15 -5.42 -28.86 -10.03
CA PHE A 15 -6.79 -29.11 -10.50
C PHE A 15 -7.83 -28.92 -9.39
N ASN A 16 -7.58 -29.46 -8.20
CA ASN A 16 -8.47 -29.29 -7.05
C ASN A 16 -8.60 -27.83 -6.61
N ARG A 17 -7.52 -27.03 -6.70
CA ARG A 17 -7.56 -25.59 -6.39
C ARG A 17 -8.42 -24.82 -7.41
N VAL A 18 -8.19 -25.04 -8.70
CA VAL A 18 -8.97 -24.42 -9.79
C VAL A 18 -10.44 -24.81 -9.68
N PHE A 19 -10.73 -26.09 -9.45
CA PHE A 19 -12.10 -26.60 -9.31
C PHE A 19 -12.82 -25.96 -8.11
N LYS A 20 -12.14 -25.85 -6.96
CA LYS A 20 -12.70 -25.15 -5.79
C LYS A 20 -12.96 -23.67 -6.06
N PHE A 21 -12.04 -23.00 -6.76
CA PHE A 21 -12.24 -21.60 -7.15
C PHE A 21 -13.43 -21.43 -8.11
N CYS A 22 -13.55 -22.26 -9.14
CA CYS A 22 -14.71 -22.24 -10.04
C CYS A 22 -16.04 -22.46 -9.30
N ILE A 23 -16.08 -23.38 -8.34
CA ILE A 23 -17.27 -23.59 -7.48
C ILE A 23 -17.55 -22.34 -6.64
N SER A 24 -16.52 -21.71 -6.07
CA SER A 24 -16.69 -20.46 -5.30
C SER A 24 -17.24 -19.35 -6.18
N VAL A 25 -16.71 -19.17 -7.38
CA VAL A 25 -17.24 -18.19 -8.37
C VAL A 25 -18.70 -18.47 -8.68
N PHE A 26 -19.04 -19.71 -9.03
CA PHE A 26 -20.42 -20.09 -9.38
C PHE A 26 -21.38 -19.84 -8.20
N PHE A 27 -20.97 -20.22 -6.99
CA PHE A 27 -21.78 -20.01 -5.79
C PHE A 27 -21.95 -18.53 -5.47
N VAL A 28 -20.87 -17.74 -5.52
CA VAL A 28 -20.92 -16.30 -5.25
C VAL A 28 -21.77 -15.59 -6.28
N VAL A 29 -21.59 -15.86 -7.58
CA VAL A 29 -22.38 -15.24 -8.65
C VAL A 29 -23.86 -15.63 -8.50
N GLY A 30 -24.16 -16.90 -8.32
CA GLY A 30 -25.54 -17.38 -8.17
C GLY A 30 -26.23 -16.81 -6.91
N PHE A 31 -25.54 -16.81 -5.79
CA PHE A 31 -26.04 -16.24 -4.54
C PHE A 31 -26.24 -14.72 -4.64
N THR A 32 -25.31 -14.01 -5.25
CA THR A 32 -25.40 -12.55 -5.43
C THR A 32 -26.54 -12.19 -6.38
N LEU A 33 -26.71 -12.92 -7.48
CA LEU A 33 -27.85 -12.75 -8.37
C LEU A 33 -29.19 -13.03 -7.65
N LEU A 34 -29.25 -14.00 -6.74
CA LEU A 34 -30.42 -14.24 -5.92
C LEU A 34 -30.74 -13.05 -5.00
N ILE A 35 -29.71 -12.46 -4.38
CA ILE A 35 -29.86 -11.25 -3.52
C ILE A 35 -30.41 -10.08 -4.34
N THR A 36 -30.05 -9.94 -5.63
CA THR A 36 -30.55 -8.83 -6.45
C THR A 36 -32.07 -8.86 -6.63
N LEU A 37 -32.75 -10.01 -6.42
CA LEU A 37 -34.19 -10.08 -6.42
C LEU A 37 -34.83 -9.32 -5.24
N PHE A 38 -34.09 -9.14 -4.16
CA PHE A 38 -34.52 -8.42 -2.96
C PHE A 38 -34.05 -6.96 -2.91
N LEU A 39 -33.19 -6.55 -3.86
CA LEU A 39 -32.77 -5.16 -3.96
C LEU A 39 -33.95 -4.29 -4.45
N PRO A 40 -34.06 -3.05 -3.92
CA PRO A 40 -35.04 -2.11 -4.42
C PRO A 40 -34.82 -1.85 -5.93
N LYS A 41 -35.90 -1.52 -6.64
CA LYS A 41 -35.77 -1.00 -8.01
C LYS A 41 -35.15 0.39 -7.87
N VAL A 42 -33.94 0.55 -8.32
CA VAL A 42 -33.19 1.79 -8.17
C VAL A 42 -32.99 2.43 -9.54
N ASP A 43 -33.22 3.73 -9.59
CA ASP A 43 -32.88 4.54 -10.75
C ASP A 43 -31.35 4.68 -10.86
N ILE A 44 -30.82 4.44 -12.04
CA ILE A 44 -29.40 4.62 -12.34
C ILE A 44 -29.17 6.13 -12.43
N ILE A 45 -28.41 6.69 -11.48
CA ILE A 45 -28.02 8.10 -11.49
C ILE A 45 -26.53 8.15 -11.84
N GLU A 46 -26.19 8.75 -12.99
CA GLU A 46 -24.81 8.97 -13.42
C GLU A 46 -23.87 7.74 -13.27
N GLU A 47 -24.29 6.59 -13.83
CA GLU A 47 -23.56 5.32 -13.78
C GLU A 47 -23.41 4.69 -12.37
N SER A 48 -24.00 5.27 -11.33
CA SER A 48 -23.97 4.72 -9.97
C SER A 48 -25.37 4.33 -9.49
N VAL A 49 -25.44 3.36 -8.59
CA VAL A 49 -26.68 2.82 -8.05
C VAL A 49 -26.67 2.88 -6.54
N ASP A 50 -27.65 3.58 -5.96
CA ASP A 50 -27.83 3.60 -4.51
C ASP A 50 -28.62 2.37 -4.07
N ILE A 51 -27.96 1.43 -3.45
CA ILE A 51 -28.57 0.20 -2.90
C ILE A 51 -28.62 0.23 -1.35
N GLY A 52 -28.35 1.40 -0.76
CA GLY A 52 -28.34 1.59 0.67
C GLY A 52 -27.38 0.62 1.38
N LEU A 53 -27.77 0.09 2.53
CA LEU A 53 -26.92 -0.80 3.34
C LEU A 53 -26.48 -2.09 2.63
N PHE A 54 -27.11 -2.49 1.54
CA PHE A 54 -26.66 -3.64 0.74
C PHE A 54 -25.28 -3.41 0.12
N ALA A 55 -24.84 -2.14 -0.05
CA ALA A 55 -23.49 -1.80 -0.49
C ALA A 55 -22.39 -2.32 0.43
N LEU A 56 -22.71 -2.63 1.69
CA LEU A 56 -21.74 -3.19 2.66
C LEU A 56 -21.44 -4.67 2.41
N ILE A 57 -22.32 -5.42 1.72
CA ILE A 57 -22.20 -6.88 1.57
C ILE A 57 -20.89 -7.29 0.87
N PRO A 58 -20.50 -6.71 -0.30
CA PRO A 58 -19.23 -7.07 -0.95
C PRO A 58 -18.01 -6.83 -0.07
N ALA A 59 -18.01 -5.73 0.70
CA ALA A 59 -16.95 -5.38 1.60
C ALA A 59 -16.80 -6.37 2.77
N VAL A 60 -17.92 -6.73 3.42
CA VAL A 60 -17.95 -7.73 4.48
C VAL A 60 -17.52 -9.10 3.96
N PHE A 61 -17.99 -9.47 2.74
CA PHE A 61 -17.58 -10.70 2.06
C PHE A 61 -16.06 -10.71 1.80
N LEU A 62 -15.51 -9.64 1.25
CA LEU A 62 -14.07 -9.49 0.95
C LEU A 62 -13.22 -9.79 2.19
N ILE A 63 -13.51 -9.11 3.28
CA ILE A 63 -12.76 -9.25 4.53
C ILE A 63 -12.95 -10.66 5.10
N GLY A 64 -14.19 -11.15 5.18
CA GLY A 64 -14.49 -12.50 5.67
C GLY A 64 -13.78 -13.58 4.87
N TYR A 65 -13.78 -13.46 3.53
CA TYR A 65 -13.10 -14.41 2.64
C TYR A 65 -11.59 -14.41 2.85
N ILE A 66 -10.96 -13.22 3.00
CA ILE A 66 -9.51 -13.09 3.27
C ILE A 66 -9.16 -13.77 4.59
N PHE A 67 -9.91 -13.51 5.67
CA PHE A 67 -9.63 -14.12 6.98
C PHE A 67 -9.76 -15.64 6.98
N ILE A 68 -10.74 -16.19 6.24
CA ILE A 68 -10.98 -17.64 6.17
C ILE A 68 -9.97 -18.34 5.25
N THR A 69 -9.69 -17.75 4.07
CA THR A 69 -8.95 -18.44 3.01
C THR A 69 -7.51 -18.00 2.87
N LYS A 70 -7.15 -16.81 3.35
CA LYS A 70 -5.87 -16.10 3.14
C LYS A 70 -5.55 -15.88 1.64
N ARG A 71 -6.58 -15.71 0.80
CA ARG A 71 -6.45 -15.61 -0.66
C ARG A 71 -6.95 -14.26 -1.15
N ILE A 72 -6.06 -13.27 -1.11
CA ILE A 72 -6.39 -11.87 -1.40
C ILE A 72 -6.87 -11.69 -2.85
N LEU A 73 -6.14 -12.23 -3.84
CA LEU A 73 -6.52 -12.12 -5.26
C LEU A 73 -7.93 -12.67 -5.55
N GLU A 74 -8.22 -13.86 -5.01
CA GLU A 74 -9.53 -14.49 -5.19
C GLU A 74 -10.64 -13.64 -4.53
N ALA A 75 -10.36 -13.12 -3.33
CA ALA A 75 -11.29 -12.27 -2.59
C ALA A 75 -11.61 -10.97 -3.34
N LEU A 76 -10.60 -10.28 -3.87
CA LEU A 76 -10.76 -9.05 -4.65
C LEU A 76 -11.60 -9.30 -5.91
N ILE A 77 -11.31 -10.36 -6.68
CA ILE A 77 -12.07 -10.70 -7.89
C ILE A 77 -13.53 -10.98 -7.53
N LEU A 78 -13.79 -11.80 -6.51
CA LEU A 78 -15.15 -12.19 -6.13
C LEU A 78 -15.96 -11.01 -5.59
N ALA A 79 -15.37 -10.19 -4.73
CA ALA A 79 -16.03 -9.00 -4.19
C ALA A 79 -16.32 -7.95 -5.28
N THR A 80 -15.40 -7.76 -6.20
CA THR A 80 -15.59 -6.89 -7.38
C THR A 80 -16.75 -7.38 -8.25
N LEU A 81 -16.82 -8.69 -8.54
CA LEU A 81 -17.92 -9.28 -9.25
C LEU A 81 -19.27 -9.06 -8.52
N MET A 82 -19.28 -9.17 -7.19
CA MET A 82 -20.49 -8.88 -6.40
C MET A 82 -20.94 -7.42 -6.58
N CYS A 83 -20.00 -6.46 -6.54
CA CYS A 83 -20.33 -5.04 -6.77
C CYS A 83 -20.98 -4.84 -8.16
N PHE A 84 -20.38 -5.39 -9.22
CA PHE A 84 -20.94 -5.27 -10.57
C PHE A 84 -22.26 -6.02 -10.76
N ILE A 85 -22.47 -7.13 -10.07
CA ILE A 85 -23.78 -7.81 -10.08
C ILE A 85 -24.84 -6.94 -9.38
N PHE A 86 -24.49 -6.24 -8.31
CA PHE A 86 -25.40 -5.34 -7.62
C PHE A 86 -25.74 -4.10 -8.45
N SER A 87 -24.76 -3.52 -9.17
CA SER A 87 -25.00 -2.35 -10.02
C SER A 87 -25.67 -2.70 -11.36
N ASP A 88 -25.16 -3.73 -12.06
CA ASP A 88 -25.51 -3.98 -13.47
C ASP A 88 -26.29 -5.29 -13.71
N ARG A 89 -26.55 -6.05 -12.63
CA ARG A 89 -27.35 -7.29 -12.64
C ARG A 89 -26.87 -8.29 -13.70
N THR A 90 -27.70 -8.59 -14.70
CA THR A 90 -27.35 -9.56 -15.77
C THR A 90 -26.25 -9.10 -16.70
N ASN A 91 -25.97 -7.79 -16.78
CA ASN A 91 -24.93 -7.21 -17.61
C ASN A 91 -23.58 -7.08 -16.89
N PHE A 92 -23.43 -7.66 -15.69
CA PHE A 92 -22.25 -7.50 -14.83
C PHE A 92 -20.91 -7.85 -15.51
N LEU A 93 -20.90 -8.78 -16.48
CA LEU A 93 -19.65 -9.10 -17.22
C LEU A 93 -19.23 -7.97 -18.14
N THR A 94 -20.18 -7.30 -18.80
CA THR A 94 -19.90 -6.11 -19.61
C THR A 94 -19.39 -4.98 -18.71
N ALA A 95 -20.09 -4.72 -17.60
CA ALA A 95 -19.69 -3.71 -16.63
C ALA A 95 -18.32 -3.99 -15.99
N PHE A 96 -17.99 -5.25 -15.70
CA PHE A 96 -16.67 -5.66 -15.23
C PHE A 96 -15.58 -5.35 -16.28
N ASN A 97 -15.82 -5.67 -17.55
CA ASN A 97 -14.88 -5.39 -18.63
C ASN A 97 -14.69 -3.88 -18.85
N GLU A 98 -15.77 -3.12 -18.83
CA GLU A 98 -15.73 -1.66 -18.93
C GLU A 98 -15.01 -1.03 -17.72
N GLY A 99 -15.30 -1.50 -16.50
CA GLY A 99 -14.62 -1.07 -15.30
C GLY A 99 -13.13 -1.39 -15.31
N LEU A 100 -12.74 -2.59 -15.76
CA LEU A 100 -11.33 -2.94 -15.91
C LEU A 100 -10.64 -2.03 -16.94
N THR A 101 -11.30 -1.76 -18.06
CA THR A 101 -10.78 -0.85 -19.09
C THR A 101 -10.64 0.57 -18.53
N SER A 102 -11.65 1.06 -17.80
CA SER A 102 -11.63 2.37 -17.16
C SER A 102 -10.47 2.52 -16.18
N VAL A 103 -10.28 1.51 -15.30
CA VAL A 103 -9.15 1.49 -14.36
C VAL A 103 -7.80 1.46 -15.06
N MET A 104 -7.67 0.69 -16.16
CA MET A 104 -6.41 0.62 -16.92
C MET A 104 -6.12 1.90 -17.73
N MET A 105 -7.15 2.68 -18.07
CA MET A 105 -7.02 3.97 -18.75
C MET A 105 -6.87 5.16 -17.80
N ASP A 106 -7.02 4.93 -16.51
CA ASP A 106 -6.85 5.94 -15.48
C ASP A 106 -5.38 6.36 -15.38
N GLU A 107 -5.14 7.69 -15.32
CA GLU A 107 -3.78 8.25 -15.34
C GLU A 107 -2.96 7.80 -14.12
N ASP A 108 -3.58 7.70 -12.94
CA ASP A 108 -2.90 7.31 -11.71
C ASP A 108 -2.52 5.82 -11.74
N THR A 109 -3.43 4.98 -12.27
CA THR A 109 -3.15 3.55 -12.49
C THR A 109 -2.05 3.34 -13.52
N ALA A 110 -2.08 4.06 -14.64
CA ALA A 110 -1.05 3.98 -15.67
C ALA A 110 0.30 4.45 -15.14
N TRP A 111 0.32 5.57 -14.42
CA TRP A 111 1.50 6.11 -13.75
C TRP A 111 2.10 5.08 -12.78
N LEU A 112 1.28 4.46 -11.95
CA LEU A 112 1.70 3.47 -10.97
C LEU A 112 2.31 2.22 -11.62
N ILE A 113 1.70 1.71 -12.70
CA ILE A 113 2.24 0.55 -13.45
C ILE A 113 3.62 0.87 -14.01
N VAL A 114 3.79 2.05 -14.61
CA VAL A 114 5.08 2.48 -15.18
C VAL A 114 6.12 2.68 -14.08
N VAL A 115 5.78 3.42 -13.04
CA VAL A 115 6.72 3.73 -11.95
C VAL A 115 7.15 2.46 -11.22
N CYS A 116 6.23 1.63 -10.76
CA CYS A 116 6.55 0.41 -10.02
C CYS A 116 7.27 -0.61 -10.90
N GLY A 117 6.86 -0.74 -12.17
CA GLY A 117 7.55 -1.62 -13.13
C GLY A 117 9.01 -1.22 -13.34
N LEU A 118 9.26 0.07 -13.61
CA LEU A 118 10.61 0.59 -13.81
C LEU A 118 11.43 0.63 -12.51
N MET A 119 10.79 0.82 -11.35
CA MET A 119 11.47 0.67 -10.05
C MET A 119 11.96 -0.77 -9.85
N GLY A 120 11.19 -1.76 -10.25
CA GLY A 120 11.66 -3.16 -10.28
C GLY A 120 12.94 -3.32 -11.11
N SER A 121 13.04 -2.61 -12.24
CA SER A 121 14.26 -2.59 -13.08
C SER A 121 15.45 -1.96 -12.34
N ILE A 122 15.25 -0.81 -11.66
CA ILE A 122 16.29 -0.15 -10.87
C ILE A 122 16.81 -1.09 -9.76
N ILE A 123 15.89 -1.73 -9.03
CA ILE A 123 16.22 -2.67 -7.95
C ILE A 123 17.06 -3.83 -8.51
N LYS A 124 16.62 -4.41 -9.63
CA LYS A 124 17.32 -5.54 -10.25
C LYS A 124 18.72 -5.17 -10.76
N LEU A 125 18.88 -3.99 -11.33
CA LEU A 125 20.16 -3.46 -11.78
C LEU A 125 21.14 -3.21 -10.63
N ILE A 126 20.66 -2.62 -9.53
CA ILE A 126 21.45 -2.41 -8.31
C ILE A 126 21.88 -3.75 -7.69
N GLU A 127 20.99 -4.75 -7.72
CA GLU A 127 21.30 -6.12 -7.26
C GLU A 127 22.37 -6.76 -8.15
N LYS A 128 22.16 -6.76 -9.47
CA LYS A 128 23.05 -7.39 -10.45
C LYS A 128 24.45 -6.82 -10.46
N THR A 129 24.59 -5.52 -10.28
CA THR A 129 25.89 -4.83 -10.23
C THR A 129 26.61 -4.96 -8.88
N GLY A 130 25.98 -5.59 -7.89
CA GLY A 130 26.54 -5.76 -6.54
C GLY A 130 26.42 -4.52 -5.65
N GLY A 131 25.70 -3.48 -6.10
CA GLY A 131 25.49 -2.25 -5.31
C GLY A 131 24.77 -2.53 -3.98
N SER A 132 23.73 -3.35 -3.99
CA SER A 132 23.01 -3.77 -2.76
C SER A 132 23.94 -4.50 -1.78
N PHE A 133 24.86 -5.34 -2.27
CA PHE A 133 25.82 -6.04 -1.44
C PHE A 133 26.81 -5.07 -0.79
N ALA A 134 27.36 -4.11 -1.56
CA ALA A 134 28.27 -3.10 -1.06
C ALA A 134 27.62 -2.17 -0.02
N PHE A 135 26.35 -1.81 -0.22
CA PHE A 135 25.54 -1.09 0.77
C PHE A 135 25.34 -1.94 2.04
N GLY A 136 25.03 -3.23 1.85
CA GLY A 136 24.90 -4.18 2.96
C GLY A 136 26.17 -4.27 3.81
N ASP A 137 27.33 -4.32 3.19
CA ASP A 137 28.62 -4.32 3.89
C ASP A 137 28.90 -3.00 4.62
N PHE A 138 28.53 -1.87 4.03
CA PHE A 138 28.62 -0.57 4.69
C PHE A 138 27.77 -0.54 5.96
N VAL A 139 26.50 -0.92 5.87
CA VAL A 139 25.60 -0.97 7.03
C VAL A 139 26.10 -1.99 8.06
N ALA A 140 26.56 -3.17 7.64
CA ALA A 140 27.09 -4.19 8.54
C ALA A 140 28.32 -3.74 9.32
N ARG A 141 29.18 -2.90 8.72
CA ARG A 141 30.33 -2.28 9.42
C ARG A 141 29.92 -1.29 10.50
N HIS A 142 28.80 -0.56 10.27
CA HIS A 142 28.29 0.48 11.17
C HIS A 142 27.19 -0.05 12.13
N SER A 143 26.59 -1.19 11.82
CA SER A 143 25.56 -1.84 12.64
C SER A 143 25.99 -3.26 13.00
N LYS A 144 26.42 -3.44 14.25
CA LYS A 144 26.86 -4.74 14.78
C LYS A 144 25.76 -5.51 15.51
N SER A 145 24.50 -5.05 15.44
CA SER A 145 23.40 -5.60 16.21
C SER A 145 22.06 -5.58 15.45
N ARG A 146 21.13 -6.45 15.86
CA ARG A 146 19.73 -6.45 15.39
C ARG A 146 19.11 -5.04 15.48
N LYS A 147 19.24 -4.40 16.67
CA LYS A 147 18.72 -3.05 16.91
C LYS A 147 19.33 -2.02 15.96
N GLY A 148 20.62 -2.11 15.71
CA GLY A 148 21.31 -1.21 14.77
C GLY A 148 20.79 -1.35 13.34
N SER A 149 20.58 -2.58 12.84
CA SER A 149 20.03 -2.79 11.49
C SER A 149 18.61 -2.24 11.35
N LEU A 150 17.76 -2.40 12.38
CA LEU A 150 16.41 -1.85 12.39
C LEU A 150 16.40 -0.32 12.46
N LEU A 151 17.30 0.31 13.24
CA LEU A 151 17.46 1.76 13.26
C LEU A 151 17.93 2.31 11.91
N TRP A 152 18.85 1.61 11.21
CA TRP A 152 19.24 1.98 9.85
C TRP A 152 18.08 1.88 8.87
N THR A 153 17.23 0.83 8.98
CA THR A 153 16.01 0.72 8.19
C THR A 153 15.09 1.91 8.42
N TYR A 154 14.83 2.25 9.67
CA TYR A 154 14.00 3.39 10.06
C TYR A 154 14.54 4.73 9.54
N LEU A 155 15.85 4.99 9.71
CA LEU A 155 16.49 6.21 9.24
C LEU A 155 16.46 6.32 7.70
N LEU A 156 16.72 5.22 7.01
CA LEU A 156 16.66 5.18 5.55
C LEU A 156 15.22 5.45 5.05
N GLY A 157 14.21 4.90 5.73
CA GLY A 157 12.81 5.17 5.44
C GLY A 157 12.44 6.65 5.63
N ILE A 158 13.01 7.34 6.61
CA ILE A 158 12.81 8.79 6.76
C ILE A 158 13.55 9.60 5.68
N ILE A 159 14.74 9.16 5.27
CA ILE A 159 15.55 9.88 4.26
C ILE A 159 14.93 9.79 2.87
N ILE A 160 14.31 8.65 2.53
CA ILE A 160 13.65 8.43 1.23
C ILE A 160 12.16 8.81 1.35
N PHE A 161 11.88 10.08 1.54
CA PHE A 161 10.55 10.62 1.88
C PHE A 161 9.71 11.06 0.67
N ILE A 162 10.26 11.04 -0.52
CA ILE A 162 9.65 11.69 -1.70
C ILE A 162 8.35 11.01 -2.08
N ASP A 163 8.34 9.68 -2.03
CA ASP A 163 7.24 8.84 -2.45
C ASP A 163 7.25 7.53 -1.64
N ASP A 164 6.09 7.05 -1.24
CA ASP A 164 5.94 5.86 -0.40
C ASP A 164 6.26 4.55 -1.13
N TYR A 165 5.98 4.45 -2.45
CA TYR A 165 6.35 3.29 -3.25
C TYR A 165 7.85 3.22 -3.45
N LEU A 166 8.48 4.37 -3.77
CA LEU A 166 9.94 4.49 -3.82
C LEU A 166 10.59 4.08 -2.50
N ASN A 167 10.06 4.60 -1.39
CA ASN A 167 10.51 4.29 -0.05
C ASN A 167 10.45 2.78 0.19
N SER A 168 9.26 2.19 0.10
CA SER A 168 9.02 0.77 0.38
C SER A 168 9.86 -0.15 -0.47
N LEU A 169 9.94 0.09 -1.79
CA LEU A 169 10.70 -0.73 -2.72
C LEU A 169 12.21 -0.65 -2.46
N THR A 170 12.72 0.56 -2.25
CA THR A 170 14.15 0.77 -2.03
C THR A 170 14.59 0.27 -0.65
N VAL A 171 13.92 0.73 0.41
CA VAL A 171 14.30 0.36 1.78
C VAL A 171 14.10 -1.13 2.02
N GLY A 172 12.95 -1.67 1.60
CA GLY A 172 12.62 -3.09 1.76
C GLY A 172 13.64 -4.00 1.09
N SER A 173 13.91 -3.77 -0.21
CA SER A 173 14.83 -4.61 -0.96
C SER A 173 16.28 -4.53 -0.49
N CYS A 174 16.73 -3.33 -0.12
CA CYS A 174 18.11 -3.11 0.34
C CYS A 174 18.35 -3.61 1.76
N MET A 175 17.39 -3.43 2.67
CA MET A 175 17.55 -3.79 4.07
C MET A 175 17.25 -5.26 4.35
N ALA A 176 16.50 -5.94 3.49
CA ALA A 176 16.15 -7.34 3.68
C ALA A 176 17.37 -8.27 3.84
N PRO A 177 18.39 -8.25 2.97
CA PRO A 177 19.57 -9.11 3.17
C PRO A 177 20.42 -8.72 4.40
N ILE A 178 20.33 -7.48 4.85
CA ILE A 178 21.06 -7.00 6.04
C ILE A 178 20.38 -7.48 7.32
N THR A 179 19.05 -7.32 7.38
CA THR A 179 18.24 -7.77 8.51
C THR A 179 18.22 -9.28 8.64
N ASP A 180 18.36 -10.03 7.52
CA ASP A 180 18.51 -11.49 7.51
C ASP A 180 19.76 -11.94 8.26
N LYS A 181 20.90 -11.27 8.07
CA LYS A 181 22.14 -11.54 8.80
C LYS A 181 21.98 -11.38 10.31
N HIS A 182 21.08 -10.49 10.74
CA HIS A 182 20.77 -10.21 12.13
C HIS A 182 19.56 -10.97 12.68
N LYS A 183 19.05 -11.94 11.93
CA LYS A 183 17.90 -12.80 12.31
C LYS A 183 16.67 -11.96 12.71
N VAL A 184 16.33 -10.97 11.88
CA VAL A 184 15.09 -10.20 11.98
C VAL A 184 14.00 -10.92 11.18
N SER A 185 12.80 -11.04 11.73
CA SER A 185 11.65 -11.58 10.97
C SER A 185 11.26 -10.64 9.84
N ARG A 186 10.75 -11.20 8.75
CA ARG A 186 10.29 -10.41 7.60
C ARG A 186 9.11 -9.52 7.97
N GLU A 187 8.26 -9.97 8.87
CA GLU A 187 7.16 -9.19 9.39
C GLU A 187 7.64 -7.93 10.12
N GLU A 188 8.70 -8.03 10.93
CA GLU A 188 9.25 -6.87 11.65
C GLU A 188 9.93 -5.89 10.69
N LEU A 189 10.67 -6.38 9.69
CA LEU A 189 11.24 -5.54 8.64
C LEU A 189 10.15 -4.81 7.87
N THR A 190 9.13 -5.54 7.40
CA THR A 190 8.05 -4.99 6.59
C THR A 190 7.25 -3.95 7.36
N TYR A 191 6.98 -4.19 8.63
CA TYR A 191 6.30 -3.23 9.50
C TYR A 191 7.09 -1.90 9.63
N ILE A 192 8.42 -1.96 9.75
CA ILE A 192 9.25 -0.75 9.82
C ILE A 192 9.22 0.00 8.49
N VAL A 193 9.33 -0.71 7.37
CA VAL A 193 9.31 -0.15 6.02
C VAL A 193 7.96 0.53 5.76
N ASP A 194 6.86 -0.17 6.00
CA ASP A 194 5.51 0.33 5.78
C ASP A 194 5.21 1.56 6.67
N SER A 195 5.58 1.49 7.96
CA SER A 195 5.42 2.61 8.90
C SER A 195 6.28 3.83 8.59
N THR A 196 7.32 3.70 7.79
CA THR A 196 8.18 4.83 7.37
C THR A 196 7.97 5.24 5.91
N ALA A 197 7.00 4.67 5.22
CA ALA A 197 6.62 5.03 3.84
C ALA A 197 5.51 6.10 3.84
N ALA A 198 4.25 5.72 3.69
CA ALA A 198 3.13 6.66 3.66
C ALA A 198 3.07 7.62 4.87
N PRO A 199 3.31 7.17 6.14
CA PRO A 199 3.35 8.09 7.27
C PRO A 199 4.41 9.19 7.15
N VAL A 200 5.58 8.92 6.57
CA VAL A 200 6.61 9.94 6.35
C VAL A 200 6.18 10.89 5.22
N CYS A 201 5.67 10.35 4.11
CA CYS A 201 5.28 11.16 2.94
C CYS A 201 4.19 12.19 3.27
N VAL A 202 3.21 11.85 4.11
CA VAL A 202 2.14 12.78 4.51
C VAL A 202 2.60 13.87 5.49
N LEU A 203 3.78 13.70 6.11
CA LEU A 203 4.37 14.68 7.04
C LEU A 203 5.40 15.60 6.39
N ILE A 204 5.86 15.30 5.17
CA ILE A 204 6.91 16.07 4.50
C ILE A 204 6.32 16.86 3.32
N PRO A 205 6.48 18.19 3.28
CA PRO A 205 5.79 19.04 2.31
C PRO A 205 6.35 18.99 0.87
N ILE A 206 7.39 18.23 0.61
CA ILE A 206 8.02 18.02 -0.70
C ILE A 206 7.93 16.56 -1.14
N SER A 207 6.76 15.95 -0.94
CA SER A 207 6.44 14.58 -1.34
C SER A 207 5.37 14.56 -2.43
N THR A 208 5.22 13.41 -3.10
CA THR A 208 4.10 13.17 -4.03
C THR A 208 2.75 13.36 -3.35
N TRP A 209 2.64 12.98 -2.07
CA TRP A 209 1.43 13.15 -1.26
C TRP A 209 1.08 14.62 -1.01
N ALA A 210 2.09 15.46 -0.74
CA ALA A 210 1.89 16.90 -0.57
C ALA A 210 1.37 17.55 -1.85
N VAL A 211 1.93 17.17 -3.01
CA VAL A 211 1.48 17.65 -4.32
C VAL A 211 0.04 17.24 -4.60
N PHE A 212 -0.29 15.96 -4.39
CA PHE A 212 -1.63 15.43 -4.62
C PHE A 212 -2.68 16.07 -3.69
N ALA A 213 -2.43 16.09 -2.38
CA ALA A 213 -3.34 16.71 -1.43
C ALA A 213 -3.55 18.20 -1.72
N SER A 214 -2.48 18.92 -2.07
CA SER A 214 -2.55 20.33 -2.45
C SER A 214 -3.47 20.56 -3.67
N ARG A 215 -3.40 19.71 -4.69
CA ARG A 215 -4.30 19.75 -5.83
C ARG A 215 -5.77 19.58 -5.40
N LEU A 216 -6.04 18.58 -4.55
CA LEU A 216 -7.40 18.35 -4.04
C LEU A 216 -7.92 19.54 -3.22
N PHE A 217 -7.07 20.22 -2.44
CA PHE A 217 -7.48 21.41 -1.70
C PHE A 217 -7.89 22.57 -2.64
N VAL A 218 -7.16 22.77 -3.73
CA VAL A 218 -7.49 23.77 -4.76
C VAL A 218 -8.79 23.39 -5.48
N THR A 219 -8.91 22.18 -5.96
CA THR A 219 -10.09 21.69 -6.69
C THR A 219 -11.37 21.80 -5.85
N ASN A 220 -11.26 21.60 -4.52
CA ASN A 220 -12.39 21.70 -3.59
C ASN A 220 -12.57 23.12 -3.00
N GLY A 221 -11.89 24.14 -3.51
CA GLY A 221 -12.08 25.54 -3.14
C GLY A 221 -11.61 25.91 -1.72
N VAL A 222 -10.76 25.09 -1.11
CA VAL A 222 -10.20 25.37 0.24
C VAL A 222 -9.16 26.47 0.19
N THR A 223 -8.38 26.51 -0.89
CA THR A 223 -7.24 27.41 -1.06
C THR A 223 -6.97 27.69 -2.54
N THR A 224 -6.08 28.62 -2.83
CA THR A 224 -5.57 28.91 -4.18
C THR A 224 -4.31 28.09 -4.48
N GLU A 225 -3.92 27.94 -5.75
CA GLU A 225 -2.69 27.24 -6.15
C GLU A 225 -1.45 27.79 -5.44
N SER A 226 -1.32 29.11 -5.31
CA SER A 226 -0.18 29.75 -4.66
C SER A 226 -0.07 29.49 -3.15
N GLU A 227 -1.17 29.15 -2.48
CA GLU A 227 -1.25 28.91 -1.04
C GLU A 227 -1.43 27.41 -0.69
N ALA A 228 -1.60 26.56 -1.69
CA ALA A 228 -1.96 25.14 -1.51
C ALA A 228 -0.94 24.38 -0.65
N LEU A 229 0.35 24.54 -0.95
CA LEU A 229 1.41 23.93 -0.16
C LEU A 229 1.46 24.45 1.28
N LYS A 230 1.22 25.75 1.49
CA LYS A 230 1.15 26.33 2.85
C LYS A 230 -0.04 25.76 3.62
N TYR A 231 -1.16 25.50 2.92
CA TYR A 231 -2.32 24.89 3.54
C TYR A 231 -2.02 23.43 3.93
N PHE A 232 -1.35 22.68 3.05
CA PHE A 232 -0.88 21.32 3.39
C PHE A 232 0.04 21.32 4.62
N ILE A 233 1.00 22.24 4.69
CA ILE A 233 1.89 22.37 5.86
C ILE A 233 1.10 22.58 7.15
N LYS A 234 -0.02 23.32 7.13
CA LYS A 234 -0.89 23.50 8.28
C LYS A 234 -1.58 22.20 8.73
N THR A 235 -1.79 21.23 7.84
CA THR A 235 -2.36 19.93 8.22
C THR A 235 -1.36 19.00 8.91
N ILE A 236 -0.06 19.18 8.68
CA ILE A 236 1.01 18.28 9.17
C ILE A 236 0.95 18.07 10.69
N PRO A 237 0.83 19.10 11.56
CA PRO A 237 0.77 18.90 13.00
C PRO A 237 -0.43 18.06 13.45
N TYR A 238 -1.50 18.03 12.66
CA TYR A 238 -2.76 17.32 12.96
C TYR A 238 -2.88 15.97 12.26
N ASN A 239 -1.86 15.53 11.52
CA ASN A 239 -1.78 14.17 11.01
C ASN A 239 -1.37 13.19 12.12
N PHE A 240 -2.24 13.07 13.13
CA PHE A 240 -1.92 12.37 14.38
C PHE A 240 -1.53 10.92 14.18
N TYR A 241 -2.17 10.22 13.23
CA TYR A 241 -1.84 8.83 12.98
C TYR A 241 -0.43 8.65 12.40
N ALA A 242 -0.02 9.50 11.48
CA ALA A 242 1.31 9.44 10.89
C ALA A 242 2.41 9.66 11.95
N TRP A 243 2.22 10.64 12.83
CA TRP A 243 3.11 10.85 13.98
C TRP A 243 3.13 9.65 14.93
N ALA A 244 1.94 9.10 15.25
CA ALA A 244 1.84 7.93 16.11
C ALA A 244 2.55 6.71 15.50
N ALA A 245 2.37 6.43 14.21
CA ALA A 245 3.00 5.31 13.51
C ALA A 245 4.53 5.38 13.60
N LEU A 246 5.12 6.56 13.32
CA LEU A 246 6.57 6.77 13.42
C LEU A 246 7.10 6.58 14.85
N ILE A 247 6.37 7.10 15.84
CA ILE A 247 6.79 6.96 17.24
C ILE A 247 6.67 5.50 17.69
N ILE A 248 5.57 4.82 17.38
CA ILE A 248 5.31 3.45 17.81
C ILE A 248 6.34 2.48 17.19
N VAL A 249 6.64 2.62 15.90
CA VAL A 249 7.65 1.77 15.27
C VAL A 249 9.04 2.00 15.87
N LEU A 250 9.40 3.24 16.18
CA LEU A 250 10.65 3.54 16.87
C LEU A 250 10.69 2.92 18.27
N LEU A 251 9.61 2.99 19.03
CA LEU A 251 9.49 2.36 20.36
C LEU A 251 9.58 0.84 20.28
N LEU A 252 9.04 0.21 19.21
CA LEU A 252 9.22 -1.22 18.96
C LEU A 252 10.68 -1.56 18.69
N ILE A 253 11.37 -0.81 17.81
CA ILE A 253 12.79 -0.99 17.51
C ILE A 253 13.64 -0.87 18.79
N LEU A 254 13.32 0.09 19.64
CA LEU A 254 13.99 0.32 20.91
C LEU A 254 13.60 -0.72 21.98
N ARG A 255 12.63 -1.60 21.70
CA ARG A 255 12.08 -2.60 22.66
C ARG A 255 11.44 -1.95 23.89
N VAL A 256 10.98 -0.71 23.79
CA VAL A 256 10.12 -0.06 24.80
C VAL A 256 8.73 -0.68 24.73
N ILE A 257 8.19 -0.87 23.52
CA ILE A 257 7.00 -1.67 23.26
C ILE A 257 7.47 -3.08 22.87
N PRO A 258 7.00 -4.14 23.54
CA PRO A 258 7.33 -5.50 23.17
C PRO A 258 6.65 -5.89 21.85
N PRO A 259 7.14 -6.94 21.14
CA PRO A 259 6.39 -7.55 20.05
C PRO A 259 5.01 -8.03 20.51
N LEU A 260 3.95 -7.62 19.78
CA LEU A 260 2.56 -7.93 20.10
C LEU A 260 1.95 -8.89 19.07
N GLY A 261 0.98 -9.69 19.47
CA GLY A 261 0.19 -10.54 18.59
C GLY A 261 1.03 -11.41 17.65
N ARG A 262 0.75 -11.32 16.33
CA ARG A 262 1.50 -12.08 15.31
C ARG A 262 2.96 -11.65 15.18
N MET A 263 3.30 -10.41 15.48
CA MET A 263 4.70 -9.95 15.52
C MET A 263 5.51 -10.70 16.59
N LYS A 264 4.90 -11.00 17.76
CA LYS A 264 5.54 -11.80 18.80
C LYS A 264 5.81 -13.22 18.29
N VAL A 265 4.82 -13.85 17.66
CA VAL A 265 4.98 -15.20 17.07
C VAL A 265 6.08 -15.21 16.01
N ALA A 266 6.15 -14.19 15.15
CA ALA A 266 7.20 -14.05 14.15
C ALA A 266 8.60 -13.90 14.78
N THR A 267 8.70 -13.10 15.82
CA THR A 267 9.97 -12.91 16.56
C THR A 267 10.42 -14.21 17.22
N GLU A 268 9.52 -14.89 17.95
CA GLU A 268 9.81 -16.18 18.62
C GLU A 268 10.17 -17.27 17.61
N ARG A 269 9.50 -17.31 16.44
CA ARG A 269 9.83 -18.25 15.35
C ARG A 269 11.30 -18.11 14.94
N VAL A 270 11.77 -16.90 14.73
CA VAL A 270 13.15 -16.63 14.27
C VAL A 270 14.15 -16.87 15.41
N GLU A 271 13.85 -16.47 16.64
CA GLU A 271 14.69 -16.70 17.82
C GLU A 271 14.91 -18.19 18.09
N ASN A 272 13.89 -19.03 17.81
CA ASN A 272 13.97 -20.47 17.91
C ASN A 272 14.64 -21.15 16.68
N GLY A 273 15.26 -20.37 15.78
CA GLY A 273 15.96 -20.90 14.60
C GLY A 273 15.07 -21.28 13.43
N GLY A 274 13.79 -20.88 13.45
CA GLY A 274 12.86 -21.04 12.33
C GLY A 274 13.12 -20.08 11.15
N PRO A 275 12.33 -20.20 10.07
CA PRO A 275 12.50 -19.38 8.87
C PRO A 275 12.27 -17.90 9.16
N LEU A 276 13.01 -17.03 8.46
CA LEU A 276 12.89 -15.56 8.61
C LEU A 276 11.56 -15.03 8.06
N ALA A 277 11.05 -15.64 7.01
CA ALA A 277 9.80 -15.27 6.36
C ALA A 277 8.67 -16.26 6.72
N PRO A 278 7.41 -15.80 6.79
CA PRO A 278 6.25 -16.69 6.92
C PRO A 278 6.04 -17.50 5.63
N ALA A 279 5.26 -18.58 5.72
CA ALA A 279 4.92 -19.41 4.57
C ALA A 279 4.10 -18.58 3.53
N GLY A 280 4.40 -18.75 2.27
CA GLY A 280 3.75 -18.03 1.17
C GLY A 280 4.53 -16.82 0.66
N SER A 281 5.52 -16.35 1.43
CA SER A 281 6.34 -15.19 1.07
C SER A 281 7.13 -15.35 -0.22
N GLU A 282 7.47 -16.57 -0.59
CA GLU A 282 8.19 -16.88 -1.83
C GLU A 282 7.44 -16.51 -3.11
N LYS A 283 6.12 -16.32 -3.01
CA LYS A 283 5.26 -15.99 -4.16
C LYS A 283 5.31 -14.51 -4.53
N ILE A 284 5.54 -13.64 -3.52
CA ILE A 284 5.47 -12.20 -3.67
C ILE A 284 6.81 -11.51 -3.53
N ASP A 285 7.86 -12.23 -3.15
CA ASP A 285 9.22 -11.68 -3.02
C ASP A 285 9.76 -11.24 -4.39
N ILE A 286 9.78 -9.93 -4.64
CA ILE A 286 10.24 -9.33 -5.91
C ILE A 286 11.73 -9.55 -6.20
N ARG A 287 12.51 -9.99 -5.22
CA ARG A 287 13.92 -10.34 -5.40
C ARG A 287 14.10 -11.68 -6.13
N GLY A 288 13.01 -12.45 -6.28
CA GLY A 288 13.01 -13.72 -6.99
C GLY A 288 13.90 -14.80 -6.36
N ASN A 289 14.32 -15.75 -7.16
CA ASN A 289 15.21 -16.84 -6.72
C ASN A 289 16.68 -16.42 -6.50
N SER A 290 16.94 -15.11 -6.42
CA SER A 290 18.30 -14.55 -6.23
C SER A 290 18.94 -14.91 -4.88
N LYS A 291 18.25 -15.66 -4.03
CA LYS A 291 18.77 -16.14 -2.73
C LYS A 291 20.14 -16.86 -2.79
N ASN A 292 20.53 -17.31 -3.99
CA ASN A 292 21.78 -18.03 -4.24
C ASN A 292 22.67 -17.40 -5.32
N ALA A 293 22.31 -16.22 -5.86
CA ALA A 293 23.16 -15.55 -6.84
C ALA A 293 24.26 -14.78 -6.10
N GLU A 294 25.45 -15.32 -6.10
CA GLU A 294 26.64 -14.50 -5.80
C GLU A 294 26.66 -13.33 -6.81
N PRO A 295 26.90 -12.08 -6.35
CA PRO A 295 27.05 -10.95 -7.25
C PRO A 295 28.14 -11.26 -8.27
N GLN A 296 27.78 -11.23 -9.55
CA GLN A 296 28.74 -11.54 -10.64
C GLN A 296 29.86 -10.50 -10.73
N THR A 297 29.69 -9.36 -10.05
CA THR A 297 30.66 -8.26 -10.01
C THR A 297 30.83 -7.77 -8.57
N HIS A 298 32.05 -7.34 -8.23
CA HIS A 298 32.31 -6.65 -6.97
C HIS A 298 31.86 -5.19 -7.07
N GLY A 299 30.58 -4.93 -6.83
CA GLY A 299 30.01 -3.58 -6.78
C GLY A 299 30.64 -2.74 -5.65
N LYS A 300 30.67 -1.44 -5.85
CA LYS A 300 31.10 -0.46 -4.84
C LYS A 300 29.88 0.25 -4.26
N MET A 301 30.02 0.86 -3.09
CA MET A 301 28.98 1.69 -2.46
C MET A 301 28.42 2.77 -3.42
N ILE A 302 29.25 3.29 -4.31
CA ILE A 302 28.85 4.28 -5.32
C ILE A 302 27.83 3.73 -6.31
N ASP A 303 27.82 2.41 -6.56
CA ASP A 303 26.91 1.75 -7.49
C ASP A 303 25.50 1.58 -6.91
N PHE A 304 25.36 1.79 -5.61
CA PHE A 304 24.10 1.94 -4.92
C PHE A 304 23.75 3.42 -4.71
N ALA A 305 24.67 4.19 -4.13
CA ALA A 305 24.39 5.53 -3.66
C ALA A 305 24.08 6.53 -4.79
N LEU A 306 24.81 6.45 -5.93
CA LEU A 306 24.58 7.37 -7.05
C LEU A 306 23.23 7.18 -7.75
N PRO A 307 22.77 5.95 -8.07
CA PRO A 307 21.42 5.74 -8.58
C PRO A 307 20.34 6.29 -7.65
N ILE A 308 20.42 6.03 -6.35
CA ILE A 308 19.43 6.52 -5.39
C ILE A 308 19.48 8.05 -5.31
N ALA A 309 20.67 8.63 -5.23
CA ALA A 309 20.84 10.10 -5.23
C ALA A 309 20.30 10.72 -6.54
N CYS A 310 20.57 10.09 -7.69
CA CYS A 310 20.06 10.53 -8.98
C CYS A 310 18.51 10.47 -8.99
N LEU A 311 17.92 9.39 -8.49
CA LEU A 311 16.48 9.23 -8.42
C LEU A 311 15.83 10.33 -7.57
N ILE A 312 16.35 10.56 -6.38
CA ILE A 312 15.86 11.61 -5.47
C ILE A 312 15.99 13.00 -6.13
N LEU A 313 17.19 13.32 -6.64
CA LEU A 313 17.45 14.64 -7.22
C LEU A 313 16.64 14.87 -8.50
N SER A 314 16.56 13.89 -9.41
CA SER A 314 15.80 14.04 -10.65
C SER A 314 14.31 14.15 -10.38
N THR A 315 13.75 13.41 -9.43
CA THR A 315 12.35 13.55 -9.01
C THR A 315 12.07 14.96 -8.48
N ILE A 316 12.91 15.49 -7.59
CA ILE A 316 12.75 16.85 -7.06
C ILE A 316 12.89 17.91 -8.18
N LEU A 317 13.90 17.77 -9.04
CA LEU A 317 14.14 18.73 -10.14
C LEU A 317 13.06 18.71 -11.24
N CYS A 318 12.29 17.62 -11.30
CA CYS A 318 11.13 17.48 -12.19
C CYS A 318 9.80 17.77 -11.49
N ASP A 319 9.76 18.71 -10.55
CA ASP A 319 8.55 19.13 -9.84
C ASP A 319 7.88 18.00 -9.04
N VAL A 320 8.69 17.15 -8.41
CA VAL A 320 8.27 15.97 -7.65
C VAL A 320 7.57 14.92 -8.54
N ASP A 321 7.93 14.87 -9.81
CA ASP A 321 7.45 13.86 -10.77
C ASP A 321 8.34 12.61 -10.71
N MET A 322 7.85 11.59 -10.01
CA MET A 322 8.57 10.33 -9.83
C MET A 322 8.74 9.55 -11.13
N GLN A 323 7.80 9.59 -12.05
CA GLN A 323 7.89 8.88 -13.33
C GLN A 323 9.07 9.40 -14.15
N LYS A 324 9.21 10.72 -14.26
CA LYS A 324 10.39 11.34 -14.88
C LYS A 324 11.68 10.99 -14.14
N GLY A 325 11.64 11.03 -12.80
CA GLY A 325 12.77 10.69 -11.95
C GLY A 325 13.29 9.27 -12.22
N VAL A 326 12.42 8.30 -12.29
CA VAL A 326 12.76 6.89 -12.58
C VAL A 326 13.35 6.73 -13.98
N ILE A 327 12.76 7.35 -15.01
CA ILE A 327 13.24 7.29 -16.39
C ILE A 327 14.65 7.90 -16.52
N ILE A 328 14.86 9.09 -15.93
CA ILE A 328 16.17 9.75 -15.92
C ILE A 328 17.21 8.87 -15.20
N THR A 329 16.82 8.27 -14.09
CA THR A 329 17.70 7.39 -13.30
C THR A 329 18.10 6.15 -14.07
N LEU A 330 17.20 5.51 -14.80
CA LEU A 330 17.53 4.36 -15.66
C LEU A 330 18.51 4.75 -16.76
N GLY A 331 18.31 5.91 -17.40
CA GLY A 331 19.26 6.45 -18.38
C GLY A 331 20.64 6.73 -17.76
N PHE A 332 20.68 7.32 -16.57
CA PHE A 332 21.90 7.55 -15.81
C PHE A 332 22.60 6.22 -15.43
N MET A 333 21.85 5.23 -14.94
CA MET A 333 22.37 3.91 -14.59
C MET A 333 22.93 3.18 -15.82
N PHE A 334 22.29 3.30 -16.98
CA PHE A 334 22.82 2.76 -18.22
C PHE A 334 24.22 3.31 -18.52
N VAL A 335 24.36 4.62 -18.53
CA VAL A 335 25.67 5.28 -18.74
C VAL A 335 26.67 4.87 -17.67
N LEU A 336 26.28 4.92 -16.40
CA LEU A 336 27.15 4.62 -15.25
C LEU A 336 27.67 3.18 -15.29
N TYR A 337 26.78 2.21 -15.50
CA TYR A 337 27.14 0.80 -15.36
C TYR A 337 27.82 0.24 -16.63
N VAL A 338 27.34 0.62 -17.82
CA VAL A 338 27.93 0.16 -19.08
C VAL A 338 29.30 0.79 -19.32
N SER A 339 29.46 2.10 -19.09
CA SER A 339 30.76 2.77 -19.27
C SER A 339 31.86 2.26 -18.30
N ARG A 340 31.45 1.78 -17.14
CA ARG A 340 32.36 1.17 -16.15
C ARG A 340 32.57 -0.33 -16.36
N GLY A 341 31.92 -0.93 -17.37
CA GLY A 341 32.04 -2.35 -17.67
C GLY A 341 31.45 -3.27 -16.58
N LEU A 342 30.54 -2.75 -15.74
CA LEU A 342 29.87 -3.54 -14.69
C LEU A 342 28.84 -4.49 -15.30
N ILE A 343 28.22 -4.09 -16.39
CA ILE A 343 27.19 -4.86 -17.09
C ILE A 343 27.26 -4.51 -18.59
N SER A 344 26.93 -5.47 -19.46
CA SER A 344 26.80 -5.20 -20.89
C SER A 344 25.46 -4.49 -21.21
N ALA A 345 25.37 -3.82 -22.37
CA ALA A 345 24.12 -3.18 -22.79
C ALA A 345 22.97 -4.20 -22.98
N SER A 346 23.29 -5.41 -23.43
CA SER A 346 22.30 -6.50 -23.55
C SER A 346 21.81 -6.94 -22.18
N ASP A 347 22.73 -7.25 -21.25
CA ASP A 347 22.38 -7.67 -19.89
C ASP A 347 21.61 -6.57 -19.12
N PHE A 348 21.90 -5.28 -19.42
CA PHE A 348 21.14 -4.18 -18.86
C PHE A 348 19.66 -4.25 -19.26
N ALA A 349 19.38 -4.45 -20.54
CA ALA A 349 18.01 -4.60 -21.03
C ALA A 349 17.32 -5.83 -20.43
N ASP A 350 18.03 -6.97 -20.36
CA ASP A 350 17.51 -8.20 -19.75
C ASP A 350 17.19 -8.01 -18.26
N CYS A 351 18.04 -7.30 -17.52
CA CYS A 351 17.77 -6.94 -16.13
C CYS A 351 16.56 -6.02 -15.96
N CYS A 352 16.35 -5.06 -16.87
CA CYS A 352 15.16 -4.23 -16.86
C CYS A 352 13.88 -5.07 -17.02
N VAL A 353 13.87 -5.97 -18.00
CA VAL A 353 12.74 -6.89 -18.25
C VAL A 353 12.51 -7.82 -17.06
N GLU A 354 13.57 -8.38 -16.47
CA GLU A 354 13.46 -9.26 -15.29
C GLU A 354 12.90 -8.49 -14.08
N GLY A 355 13.36 -7.24 -13.88
CA GLY A 355 12.85 -6.37 -12.82
C GLY A 355 11.35 -6.11 -12.95
N ILE A 356 10.87 -5.77 -14.17
CA ILE A 356 9.43 -5.60 -14.43
C ILE A 356 8.65 -6.88 -14.16
N LYS A 357 9.17 -8.04 -14.61
CA LYS A 357 8.53 -9.36 -14.36
C LYS A 357 8.39 -9.64 -12.86
N ASN A 358 9.35 -9.24 -12.03
CA ASN A 358 9.30 -9.43 -10.60
C ASN A 358 8.18 -8.59 -9.95
N MET A 359 7.81 -7.46 -10.56
CA MET A 359 6.72 -6.59 -10.11
C MET A 359 5.33 -7.04 -10.58
N LEU A 360 5.23 -8.06 -11.46
CA LEU A 360 3.97 -8.41 -12.12
C LEU A 360 2.86 -8.78 -11.12
N LEU A 361 3.17 -9.60 -10.11
CA LEU A 361 2.17 -10.00 -9.11
C LEU A 361 1.68 -8.83 -8.25
N PRO A 362 2.56 -7.99 -7.66
CA PRO A 362 2.15 -6.75 -7.01
C PRO A 362 1.27 -5.86 -7.89
N LEU A 363 1.65 -5.63 -9.14
CA LEU A 363 0.89 -4.80 -10.08
C LEU A 363 -0.52 -5.35 -10.35
N ILE A 364 -0.66 -6.67 -10.54
CA ILE A 364 -1.97 -7.32 -10.71
C ILE A 364 -2.83 -7.11 -9.45
N MET A 365 -2.25 -7.27 -8.26
CA MET A 365 -2.97 -7.08 -7.00
C MET A 365 -3.47 -5.64 -6.85
N MET A 366 -2.64 -4.66 -7.21
CA MET A 366 -2.99 -3.24 -7.16
C MET A 366 -4.10 -2.89 -8.16
N VAL A 367 -4.01 -3.35 -9.41
CA VAL A 367 -5.08 -3.15 -10.41
C VAL A 367 -6.41 -3.76 -9.94
N LEU A 368 -6.39 -4.94 -9.32
CA LEU A 368 -7.59 -5.55 -8.77
C LEU A 368 -8.16 -4.79 -7.57
N ALA A 369 -7.30 -4.23 -6.71
CA ALA A 369 -7.73 -3.38 -5.60
C ALA A 369 -8.39 -2.09 -6.12
N PHE A 370 -7.81 -1.44 -7.14
CA PHE A 370 -8.40 -0.27 -7.78
C PHE A 370 -9.74 -0.61 -8.48
N LEU A 371 -9.81 -1.77 -9.13
CA LEU A 371 -11.05 -2.25 -9.74
C LEU A 371 -12.14 -2.50 -8.68
N PHE A 372 -11.78 -3.05 -7.53
CA PHE A 372 -12.71 -3.20 -6.41
C PHE A 372 -13.17 -1.84 -5.88
N SER A 373 -12.27 -0.88 -5.73
CA SER A 373 -12.61 0.49 -5.33
C SER A 373 -13.54 1.15 -6.34
N TYR A 374 -13.25 1.08 -7.64
CA TYR A 374 -14.11 1.56 -8.72
C TYR A 374 -15.51 0.95 -8.64
N ALA A 375 -15.61 -0.39 -8.52
CA ALA A 375 -16.86 -1.10 -8.43
C ALA A 375 -17.65 -0.78 -7.14
N SER A 376 -16.96 -0.56 -6.02
CA SER A 376 -17.56 -0.13 -4.75
C SER A 376 -18.17 1.26 -4.85
N ASN A 377 -17.54 2.17 -5.61
CA ASN A 377 -18.08 3.50 -5.86
C ASN A 377 -19.33 3.48 -6.73
N ARG A 378 -19.42 2.56 -7.70
CA ARG A 378 -20.67 2.37 -8.50
C ARG A 378 -21.88 1.99 -7.66
N ILE A 379 -21.69 1.29 -6.55
CA ILE A 379 -22.76 0.97 -5.59
C ILE A 379 -22.85 1.98 -4.43
N GLN A 380 -22.19 3.14 -4.56
CA GLN A 380 -22.19 4.23 -3.59
C GLN A 380 -21.76 3.81 -2.17
N PHE A 381 -20.85 2.83 -2.03
CA PHE A 381 -20.40 2.29 -0.75
C PHE A 381 -19.96 3.39 0.24
N THR A 382 -19.00 4.23 -0.16
CA THR A 382 -18.45 5.29 0.71
C THR A 382 -19.52 6.32 1.08
N LYS A 383 -20.34 6.74 0.12
CA LYS A 383 -21.45 7.66 0.34
C LYS A 383 -22.48 7.10 1.32
N THR A 384 -22.87 5.84 1.16
CA THR A 384 -23.81 5.16 2.05
C THR A 384 -23.32 5.17 3.51
N ILE A 385 -22.02 4.93 3.73
CA ILE A 385 -21.43 5.00 5.09
C ILE A 385 -21.53 6.42 5.63
N ILE A 386 -21.12 7.42 4.86
CA ILE A 386 -21.14 8.83 5.28
C ILE A 386 -22.57 9.27 5.62
N ASP A 387 -23.53 9.02 4.72
CA ASP A 387 -24.94 9.42 4.90
C ASP A 387 -25.57 8.75 6.13
N THR A 388 -25.17 7.52 6.44
CA THR A 388 -25.65 6.79 7.63
C THR A 388 -25.17 7.44 8.94
N VAL A 389 -23.98 7.99 8.96
CA VAL A 389 -23.37 8.52 10.20
C VAL A 389 -23.56 10.03 10.32
N PHE A 390 -23.75 10.75 9.23
CA PHE A 390 -23.92 12.20 9.20
C PHE A 390 -24.93 12.77 10.20
N PRO A 391 -26.16 12.22 10.37
CA PRO A 391 -27.12 12.75 11.33
C PRO A 391 -26.62 12.79 12.76
N PHE A 392 -25.70 11.90 13.12
CA PHE A 392 -25.09 11.89 14.48
C PHE A 392 -24.03 12.99 14.65
N MET A 393 -23.36 13.42 13.58
CA MET A 393 -22.31 14.44 13.61
C MET A 393 -22.86 15.86 13.80
N GLN A 394 -24.06 16.14 13.29
CA GLN A 394 -24.66 17.50 13.31
C GLN A 394 -24.83 18.07 14.73
N ASN A 395 -25.01 17.21 15.71
CA ASN A 395 -25.29 17.63 17.08
C ASN A 395 -24.05 18.00 17.89
N ILE A 396 -22.85 17.56 17.46
CA ILE A 396 -21.59 17.79 18.18
C ILE A 396 -20.46 18.06 17.15
N PRO A 397 -20.39 19.27 16.59
CA PRO A 397 -19.39 19.63 15.57
C PRO A 397 -17.93 19.39 16.02
N GLN A 398 -17.66 19.51 17.32
CA GLN A 398 -16.33 19.29 17.89
C GLN A 398 -15.85 17.84 17.74
N LEU A 399 -16.75 16.87 17.66
CA LEU A 399 -16.41 15.47 17.46
C LEU A 399 -16.33 15.06 15.97
N MET A 400 -16.65 15.95 15.04
CA MET A 400 -16.61 15.65 13.61
C MET A 400 -15.25 15.09 13.15
N PRO A 401 -14.08 15.65 13.52
CA PRO A 401 -12.80 15.09 13.12
C PRO A 401 -12.59 13.66 13.63
N LEU A 402 -13.05 13.34 14.84
CA LEU A 402 -13.01 12.00 15.40
C LEU A 402 -13.84 11.01 14.56
N PHE A 403 -15.09 11.37 14.25
CA PHE A 403 -15.98 10.51 13.45
C PHE A 403 -15.44 10.32 12.04
N ILE A 404 -14.91 11.38 11.39
CA ILE A 404 -14.25 11.30 10.08
C ILE A 404 -13.10 10.30 10.16
N PHE A 405 -12.22 10.41 11.14
CA PHE A 405 -11.08 9.52 11.30
C PHE A 405 -11.51 8.05 11.42
N ILE A 406 -12.50 7.77 12.27
CA ILE A 406 -12.98 6.39 12.49
C ILE A 406 -13.63 5.83 11.22
N ILE A 407 -14.58 6.57 10.64
CA ILE A 407 -15.39 6.09 9.52
C ILE A 407 -14.53 5.90 8.28
N LEU A 408 -13.76 6.92 7.94
CA LEU A 408 -12.92 6.86 6.76
C LEU A 408 -11.73 5.90 6.95
N GLY A 409 -11.23 5.73 8.18
CA GLY A 409 -10.23 4.70 8.47
C GLY A 409 -10.76 3.28 8.25
N ILE A 410 -12.01 3.02 8.65
CA ILE A 410 -12.67 1.74 8.36
C ILE A 410 -12.95 1.61 6.84
N THR A 411 -13.40 2.69 6.21
CA THR A 411 -13.65 2.71 4.76
C THR A 411 -12.38 2.39 3.98
N GLU A 412 -11.26 3.02 4.34
CA GLU A 412 -9.95 2.79 3.71
C GLU A 412 -9.44 1.37 3.96
N PHE A 413 -9.58 0.85 5.16
CA PHE A 413 -9.26 -0.56 5.44
C PHE A 413 -10.00 -1.53 4.50
N ILE A 414 -11.22 -1.15 4.08
CA ILE A 414 -12.06 -1.95 3.18
C ILE A 414 -11.73 -1.68 1.72
N THR A 415 -11.52 -0.42 1.31
CA THR A 415 -11.29 -0.07 -0.10
C THR A 415 -9.84 -0.28 -0.53
N GLY A 416 -8.89 -0.07 0.37
CA GLY A 416 -7.47 -0.34 0.16
C GLY A 416 -6.75 0.65 -0.77
N THR A 417 -7.30 1.86 -0.97
CA THR A 417 -6.68 2.88 -1.84
C THR A 417 -6.84 4.30 -1.28
N ASN A 418 -5.75 4.87 -0.79
CA ASN A 418 -5.71 6.23 -0.24
C ASN A 418 -6.18 7.29 -1.23
N TRP A 419 -5.72 7.20 -2.47
CA TRP A 419 -6.01 8.18 -3.52
C TRP A 419 -7.51 8.27 -3.79
N GLY A 420 -8.18 7.12 -3.96
CA GLY A 420 -9.62 7.03 -4.15
C GLY A 420 -10.41 7.59 -2.97
N LEU A 421 -9.98 7.27 -1.74
CA LEU A 421 -10.63 7.79 -0.54
C LEU A 421 -10.58 9.31 -0.48
N TYR A 422 -9.42 9.93 -0.73
CA TYR A 422 -9.27 11.39 -0.64
C TYR A 422 -10.09 12.12 -1.71
N ILE A 423 -10.11 11.60 -2.95
CA ILE A 423 -10.90 12.15 -4.06
C ILE A 423 -12.39 12.18 -3.72
N ILE A 424 -12.90 11.16 -3.04
CA ILE A 424 -14.32 11.03 -2.71
C ILE A 424 -14.67 11.75 -1.41
N ALA A 425 -13.82 11.62 -0.39
CA ALA A 425 -14.14 12.12 0.94
C ALA A 425 -13.98 13.64 1.07
N LEU A 426 -12.95 14.25 0.47
CA LEU A 426 -12.70 15.70 0.62
C LEU A 426 -13.83 16.57 0.06
N PRO A 427 -14.40 16.33 -1.15
CA PRO A 427 -15.54 17.09 -1.66
C PRO A 427 -16.78 17.06 -0.77
N ILE A 428 -16.93 16.01 0.06
CA ILE A 428 -18.04 15.85 1.00
C ILE A 428 -17.70 16.49 2.34
N VAL A 429 -16.53 16.18 2.89
CA VAL A 429 -16.12 16.59 4.23
C VAL A 429 -15.91 18.10 4.35
N ILE A 430 -15.34 18.74 3.29
CA ILE A 430 -15.02 20.17 3.30
C ILE A 430 -16.30 21.02 3.44
N PRO A 431 -17.29 20.95 2.52
CA PRO A 431 -18.50 21.73 2.66
C PRO A 431 -19.31 21.35 3.90
N LEU A 432 -19.27 20.07 4.29
CA LEU A 432 -19.96 19.57 5.45
C LEU A 432 -19.42 20.18 6.75
N SER A 433 -18.09 20.19 6.93
CA SER A 433 -17.44 20.80 8.09
C SER A 433 -17.79 22.29 8.22
N ALA A 434 -17.80 23.01 7.10
CA ALA A 434 -18.19 24.42 7.07
C ALA A 434 -19.67 24.62 7.45
N ALA A 435 -20.58 23.77 6.93
CA ALA A 435 -22.01 23.87 7.18
C ALA A 435 -22.40 23.66 8.64
N ILE A 436 -21.71 22.76 9.36
CA ILE A 436 -22.01 22.49 10.78
C ILE A 436 -21.12 23.26 11.75
N GLY A 437 -20.21 24.14 11.25
CA GLY A 437 -19.31 24.94 12.10
C GLY A 437 -18.18 24.16 12.74
N ALA A 438 -17.78 23.00 12.16
CA ALA A 438 -16.60 22.26 12.60
C ALA A 438 -15.31 22.87 12.02
N ASN A 439 -14.18 22.61 12.66
CA ASN A 439 -12.88 23.06 12.15
C ASN A 439 -12.47 22.30 10.89
N THR A 440 -12.58 22.93 9.71
CA THR A 440 -12.32 22.33 8.41
C THR A 440 -10.87 21.83 8.27
N LEU A 441 -9.88 22.56 8.79
CA LEU A 441 -8.47 22.13 8.76
C LEU A 441 -8.28 20.82 9.51
N LEU A 442 -8.90 20.71 10.69
CA LEU A 442 -8.82 19.50 11.51
C LEU A 442 -9.58 18.33 10.87
N CYS A 443 -10.72 18.60 10.22
CA CYS A 443 -11.48 17.61 9.47
C CYS A 443 -10.68 17.07 8.26
N ILE A 444 -10.03 17.94 7.49
CA ILE A 444 -9.14 17.55 6.39
C ILE A 444 -7.98 16.69 6.93
N SER A 445 -7.35 17.12 8.03
CA SER A 445 -6.27 16.34 8.65
C SER A 445 -6.74 14.97 9.14
N ALA A 446 -7.99 14.86 9.58
CA ALA A 446 -8.61 13.60 9.95
C ALA A 446 -8.83 12.69 8.73
N VAL A 447 -9.21 13.23 7.56
CA VAL A 447 -9.29 12.48 6.29
C VAL A 447 -7.92 11.92 5.91
N LEU A 448 -6.87 12.76 5.91
CA LEU A 448 -5.51 12.32 5.58
C LEU A 448 -5.01 11.26 6.56
N SER A 449 -5.20 11.46 7.86
CA SER A 449 -4.83 10.48 8.90
C SER A 449 -5.60 9.17 8.77
N ALA A 450 -6.89 9.22 8.41
CA ALA A 450 -7.75 8.05 8.23
C ALA A 450 -7.28 7.18 7.07
N GLY A 451 -6.91 7.81 5.94
CA GLY A 451 -6.34 7.11 4.80
C GLY A 451 -5.05 6.38 5.18
N VAL A 452 -4.10 7.08 5.79
CA VAL A 452 -2.85 6.44 6.25
C VAL A 452 -3.11 5.31 7.24
N PHE A 453 -4.05 5.45 8.18
CA PHE A 453 -4.41 4.40 9.14
C PHE A 453 -5.01 3.19 8.45
N GLY A 454 -6.04 3.39 7.63
CA GLY A 454 -6.78 2.30 7.00
C GLY A 454 -5.90 1.50 6.04
N SER A 455 -5.11 2.19 5.20
CA SER A 455 -4.12 1.57 4.31
C SER A 455 -3.07 0.77 5.08
N HIS A 456 -2.53 1.35 6.17
CA HIS A 456 -1.49 0.74 6.99
C HIS A 456 -1.93 -0.55 7.70
N ILE A 457 -3.23 -0.77 7.96
CA ILE A 457 -3.73 -2.03 8.53
C ILE A 457 -4.41 -2.94 7.50
N CYS A 458 -4.58 -2.49 6.25
CA CYS A 458 -5.21 -3.26 5.19
C CYS A 458 -4.28 -4.35 4.66
N PHE A 459 -4.85 -5.53 4.32
CA PHE A 459 -4.07 -6.67 3.78
C PHE A 459 -3.75 -6.55 2.30
N TYR A 460 -4.41 -5.66 1.58
CA TYR A 460 -4.37 -5.52 0.13
C TYR A 460 -4.31 -4.08 -0.34
N SER A 461 -4.00 -3.15 0.57
CA SER A 461 -3.68 -1.80 0.13
C SER A 461 -2.41 -1.80 -0.72
N ASP A 462 -2.31 -0.83 -1.59
CA ASP A 462 -1.14 -0.62 -2.44
C ASP A 462 0.16 -0.54 -1.60
N ALA A 463 0.16 0.23 -0.51
CA ALA A 463 1.28 0.34 0.42
C ALA A 463 1.68 -1.02 1.03
N THR A 464 0.70 -1.81 1.54
CA THR A 464 0.94 -3.14 2.11
C THR A 464 1.46 -4.13 1.07
N ILE A 465 0.93 -4.10 -0.16
CA ILE A 465 1.37 -4.98 -1.25
C ILE A 465 2.82 -4.69 -1.60
N ILE A 466 3.18 -3.41 -1.75
CA ILE A 466 4.53 -3.00 -2.15
C ILE A 466 5.55 -3.27 -1.05
N SER A 467 5.27 -2.88 0.19
CA SER A 467 6.17 -3.12 1.32
C SER A 467 6.39 -4.60 1.59
N SER A 468 5.33 -5.42 1.51
CA SER A 468 5.41 -6.88 1.62
C SER A 468 6.27 -7.50 0.52
N SER A 469 6.05 -7.06 -0.73
CA SER A 469 6.78 -7.58 -1.89
C SER A 469 8.26 -7.21 -1.83
N ALA A 470 8.58 -5.97 -1.48
CA ALA A 470 9.94 -5.49 -1.34
C ALA A 470 10.72 -6.21 -0.23
N CYS A 471 10.06 -6.48 0.89
CA CYS A 471 10.66 -7.17 2.03
C CYS A 471 10.63 -8.69 1.89
N GLY A 472 9.82 -9.26 0.99
CA GLY A 472 9.59 -10.69 0.85
C GLY A 472 8.84 -11.26 2.05
N CYS A 473 7.71 -10.64 2.40
CA CYS A 473 6.80 -11.06 3.47
C CYS A 473 5.40 -11.31 2.90
N ASP A 474 4.72 -12.35 3.33
CA ASP A 474 3.32 -12.58 2.95
C ASP A 474 2.43 -11.42 3.40
N ASN A 475 1.57 -10.89 2.52
CA ASN A 475 0.75 -9.70 2.78
C ASN A 475 -0.19 -9.90 3.97
N PHE A 476 -0.80 -11.09 4.09
CA PHE A 476 -1.73 -11.36 5.17
C PHE A 476 -1.03 -11.44 6.52
N GLU A 477 0.11 -12.14 6.60
CA GLU A 477 0.90 -12.23 7.82
C GLU A 477 1.52 -10.88 8.20
N HIS A 478 1.93 -10.06 7.21
CA HIS A 478 2.36 -8.69 7.43
C HIS A 478 1.23 -7.85 8.04
N GLY A 479 0.07 -7.77 7.40
CA GLY A 479 -1.08 -7.01 7.91
C GLY A 479 -1.47 -7.42 9.33
N LEU A 480 -1.54 -8.74 9.61
CA LEU A 480 -1.82 -9.24 10.97
C LEU A 480 -0.73 -8.87 11.99
N SER A 481 0.53 -8.80 11.58
CA SER A 481 1.64 -8.50 12.48
C SER A 481 1.69 -7.03 12.87
N GLN A 482 1.31 -6.12 11.97
CA GLN A 482 1.29 -4.67 12.23
C GLN A 482 -0.01 -4.15 12.83
N MET A 483 -1.13 -4.86 12.63
CA MET A 483 -2.46 -4.45 13.06
C MET A 483 -2.55 -4.01 14.55
N PRO A 484 -1.95 -4.71 15.53
CA PRO A 484 -1.97 -4.26 16.93
C PRO A 484 -1.37 -2.87 17.12
N TYR A 485 -0.29 -2.56 16.41
CA TYR A 485 0.38 -1.26 16.48
C TYR A 485 -0.42 -0.17 15.76
N GLY A 486 -1.03 -0.52 14.62
CA GLY A 486 -1.97 0.35 13.91
C GLY A 486 -3.15 0.75 14.81
N PHE A 487 -3.73 -0.18 15.56
CA PHE A 487 -4.81 0.14 16.52
C PHE A 487 -4.34 0.98 17.71
N ILE A 488 -3.12 0.80 18.20
CA ILE A 488 -2.54 1.68 19.24
C ILE A 488 -2.42 3.10 18.68
N GLY A 489 -1.89 3.26 17.46
CA GLY A 489 -1.80 4.55 16.77
C GLY A 489 -3.17 5.19 16.52
N ALA A 490 -4.16 4.39 16.13
CA ALA A 490 -5.53 4.84 15.92
C ALA A 490 -6.17 5.31 17.24
N ALA A 491 -6.01 4.56 18.33
CA ALA A 491 -6.51 4.96 19.65
C ALA A 491 -5.91 6.28 20.10
N PHE A 492 -4.59 6.47 19.93
CA PHE A 492 -3.92 7.74 20.18
C PHE A 492 -4.52 8.86 19.32
N SER A 493 -4.71 8.61 18.02
CA SER A 493 -5.25 9.61 17.09
C SER A 493 -6.69 9.99 17.43
N MET A 494 -7.52 9.03 17.83
CA MET A 494 -8.89 9.29 18.29
C MET A 494 -8.91 10.24 19.51
N VAL A 495 -8.04 10.01 20.48
CA VAL A 495 -7.90 10.90 21.64
C VAL A 495 -7.46 12.30 21.21
N MET A 496 -6.46 12.39 20.34
CA MET A 496 -5.93 13.67 19.85
C MET A 496 -6.95 14.44 19.02
N PHE A 497 -7.71 13.79 18.12
CA PHE A 497 -8.80 14.44 17.37
C PHE A 497 -9.92 14.90 18.27
N THR A 498 -10.24 14.14 19.33
CA THR A 498 -11.22 14.56 20.33
C THR A 498 -10.74 15.83 21.05
N ILE A 499 -9.54 15.82 21.60
CA ILE A 499 -8.99 16.98 22.32
C ILE A 499 -8.90 18.20 21.38
N ALA A 500 -8.33 18.04 20.19
CA ALA A 500 -8.17 19.14 19.24
C ALA A 500 -9.52 19.71 18.79
N GLY A 501 -10.54 18.86 18.60
CA GLY A 501 -11.88 19.32 18.22
C GLY A 501 -12.59 20.17 19.27
N PHE A 502 -12.27 19.98 20.55
CA PHE A 502 -12.81 20.84 21.62
C PHE A 502 -11.96 22.09 21.91
N VAL A 503 -10.68 22.09 21.52
CA VAL A 503 -9.74 23.20 21.80
C VAL A 503 -9.70 24.20 20.65
N MET A 504 -9.92 23.76 19.43
CA MET A 504 -9.83 24.54 18.20
C MET A 504 -11.21 24.91 17.65
#